data_3da9100bec888b3da52a69ba80bf4865
#
_entry.id   3da9100bec888b3da52a69ba80bf4865
#
_cell.length_a   1.000
_cell.length_b   1.000
_cell.length_c   1.000
_cell.angle_alpha   90.00
_cell.angle_beta   90.00
_cell.angle_gamma   90.00
#
_symmetry.space_group_name_H-M   'P 1'
#
loop_
_entity.id
_entity.type
_entity.pdbx_description
1 polymer ?
#
loop_
_entity_poly.entity_id
_entity_poly.type
_entity_poly.pdbx_seq_one_letter_code
_entity_poly.pdbx_strand_id
1 'polypeptide(L)'
;MSVLISNDAELDTLLDAQEVEHICGVVLAAEGVEREVEISLSYVDEDEMHELNHEWRGIDRTTDVLSFECDSAFDEDIPADETLELGDIILAPQVIARQAPGFGNSSADECRLMLVHGMLHLLGYDH
;
A
#
# COMPACT_ATOMS: atom_id res chain seq x y z
N MET A 1 11.05 3.62 10.48
CA MET A 1 10.20 3.16 9.37
C MET A 1 11.00 3.19 8.06
N SER A 2 10.93 2.13 7.31
CA SER A 2 11.49 2.04 5.96
C SER A 2 10.41 1.65 4.97
N VAL A 3 10.32 2.34 3.84
CA VAL A 3 9.44 1.99 2.73
C VAL A 3 10.30 1.63 1.53
N LEU A 4 10.23 0.36 1.11
CA LEU A 4 10.95 -0.13 -0.06
C LEU A 4 10.03 -0.01 -1.27
N ILE A 5 10.35 0.91 -2.18
CA ILE A 5 9.52 1.22 -3.34
C ILE A 5 10.08 0.55 -4.59
N SER A 6 9.21 -0.14 -5.32
CA SER A 6 9.54 -0.86 -6.55
C SER A 6 8.63 -0.37 -7.68
N ASN A 7 9.21 -0.03 -8.83
CA ASN A 7 8.49 0.43 -10.01
C ASN A 7 9.20 -0.07 -11.28
N ASP A 8 9.20 -1.37 -11.48
CA ASP A 8 9.94 -2.03 -12.55
C ASP A 8 9.41 -1.67 -13.95
N ALA A 9 8.14 -1.38 -14.08
CA ALA A 9 7.52 -0.99 -15.35
C ALA A 9 7.69 0.50 -15.68
N GLU A 10 8.38 1.27 -14.80
CA GLU A 10 8.63 2.70 -14.98
C GLU A 10 7.34 3.51 -15.20
N LEU A 11 6.32 3.22 -14.40
CA LEU A 11 5.02 3.89 -14.46
C LEU A 11 5.07 5.27 -13.81
N ASP A 12 4.12 6.14 -14.18
CA ASP A 12 3.84 7.35 -13.41
C ASP A 12 3.24 6.94 -12.07
N THR A 13 3.95 7.20 -10.98
CA THR A 13 3.57 6.76 -9.64
C THR A 13 2.51 7.64 -8.97
N LEU A 14 2.16 8.77 -9.58
CA LEU A 14 1.17 9.75 -9.10
C LEU A 14 1.58 10.50 -7.82
N LEU A 15 2.41 9.90 -6.98
CA LEU A 15 3.00 10.49 -5.77
C LEU A 15 4.51 10.29 -5.81
N ASP A 16 5.28 11.26 -5.32
CA ASP A 16 6.72 11.05 -5.16
C ASP A 16 7.02 10.19 -3.92
N ALA A 17 8.24 9.67 -3.85
CA ALA A 17 8.68 8.79 -2.77
C ALA A 17 8.60 9.46 -1.39
N GLN A 18 8.93 10.74 -1.33
CA GLN A 18 8.90 11.53 -0.09
C GLN A 18 7.48 11.62 0.47
N GLU A 19 6.50 11.86 -0.40
CA GLU A 19 5.10 11.93 -0.01
C GLU A 19 4.58 10.58 0.45
N VAL A 20 4.96 9.50 -0.24
CA VAL A 20 4.61 8.13 0.17
C VAL A 20 5.13 7.84 1.58
N GLU A 21 6.38 8.14 1.86
CA GLU A 21 6.97 7.94 3.18
C GLU A 21 6.27 8.79 4.24
N HIS A 22 5.95 10.04 3.90
CA HIS A 22 5.23 10.93 4.82
C HIS A 22 3.86 10.37 5.20
N ILE A 23 3.09 9.92 4.22
CA ILE A 23 1.75 9.34 4.46
C ILE A 23 1.84 8.09 5.33
N CYS A 24 2.77 7.19 5.02
CA CYS A 24 2.98 5.98 5.81
C CYS A 24 3.33 6.33 7.26
N GLY A 25 4.22 7.30 7.46
CA GLY A 25 4.61 7.76 8.79
C GLY A 25 3.46 8.37 9.57
N VAL A 26 2.61 9.16 8.92
CA VAL A 26 1.43 9.76 9.55
C VAL A 26 0.43 8.69 10.01
N VAL A 27 0.18 7.69 9.16
CA VAL A 27 -0.74 6.60 9.52
C VAL A 27 -0.20 5.80 10.70
N LEU A 28 1.09 5.43 10.68
CA LEU A 28 1.71 4.69 11.77
C LEU A 28 1.65 5.47 13.10
N ALA A 29 1.94 6.77 13.06
CA ALA A 29 1.89 7.61 14.25
C ALA A 29 0.45 7.73 14.79
N ALA A 30 -0.52 7.92 13.91
CA ALA A 30 -1.93 8.03 14.29
C ALA A 30 -2.46 6.74 14.92
N GLU A 31 -1.95 5.59 14.48
CA GLU A 31 -2.35 4.27 14.99
C GLU A 31 -1.50 3.79 16.17
N GLY A 32 -0.59 4.62 16.67
CA GLY A 32 0.20 4.31 17.84
C GLY A 32 1.31 3.29 17.63
N VAL A 33 1.79 3.12 16.40
CA VAL A 33 2.89 2.21 16.07
C VAL A 33 4.21 2.94 16.33
N GLU A 34 4.91 2.58 17.38
CA GLU A 34 6.16 3.25 17.80
C GLU A 34 7.42 2.48 17.42
N ARG A 35 7.30 1.20 17.14
CA ARG A 35 8.44 0.34 16.81
C ARG A 35 8.84 0.49 15.34
N GLU A 36 10.07 0.08 15.03
CA GLU A 36 10.57 0.12 13.66
C GLU A 36 9.84 -0.90 12.77
N VAL A 37 9.34 -0.45 11.63
CA VAL A 37 8.65 -1.29 10.66
C VAL A 37 9.20 -1.07 9.26
N GLU A 38 9.11 -2.11 8.43
CA GLU A 38 9.43 -2.09 7.01
C GLU A 38 8.17 -2.39 6.22
N ILE A 39 7.95 -1.62 5.16
CA ILE A 39 6.81 -1.76 4.26
C ILE A 39 7.36 -1.88 2.84
N SER A 40 6.87 -2.85 2.07
CA SER A 40 7.17 -2.97 0.65
C SER A 40 6.01 -2.39 -0.15
N LEU A 41 6.31 -1.45 -1.04
CA LEU A 41 5.34 -0.82 -1.91
C LEU A 41 5.75 -1.04 -3.37
N SER A 42 4.87 -1.65 -4.15
CA SER A 42 5.13 -1.93 -5.56
C SER A 42 4.08 -1.26 -6.43
N TYR A 43 4.55 -0.67 -7.54
CA TYR A 43 3.69 -0.16 -8.60
C TYR A 43 3.69 -1.15 -9.74
N VAL A 44 2.53 -1.57 -10.18
CA VAL A 44 2.37 -2.54 -11.26
C VAL A 44 1.42 -2.00 -12.32
N ASP A 45 1.57 -2.50 -13.57
CA ASP A 45 0.63 -2.16 -14.61
C ASP A 45 -0.71 -2.89 -14.42
N GLU A 46 -1.70 -2.50 -15.20
CA GLU A 46 -3.05 -3.05 -15.07
C GLU A 46 -3.11 -4.55 -15.33
N ASP A 47 -2.34 -5.04 -16.32
CA ASP A 47 -2.34 -6.46 -16.65
C ASP A 47 -1.75 -7.30 -15.53
N GLU A 48 -0.64 -6.85 -14.94
CA GLU A 48 -0.04 -7.51 -13.78
C GLU A 48 -0.97 -7.48 -12.57
N MET A 49 -1.64 -6.36 -12.33
CA MET A 49 -2.62 -6.25 -11.25
C MET A 49 -3.78 -7.22 -11.44
N HIS A 50 -4.26 -7.37 -12.67
CA HIS A 50 -5.30 -8.35 -13.00
C HIS A 50 -4.85 -9.77 -12.65
N GLU A 51 -3.64 -10.15 -13.05
CA GLU A 51 -3.08 -11.46 -12.75
C GLU A 51 -2.93 -11.70 -11.25
N LEU A 52 -2.42 -10.71 -10.50
CA LEU A 52 -2.26 -10.80 -9.05
C LEU A 52 -3.61 -10.93 -8.33
N ASN A 53 -4.60 -10.16 -8.76
CA ASN A 53 -5.93 -10.21 -8.16
C ASN A 53 -6.60 -11.56 -8.40
N HIS A 54 -6.42 -12.13 -9.59
CA HIS A 54 -6.92 -13.46 -9.94
C HIS A 54 -6.21 -14.55 -9.13
N GLU A 55 -4.87 -14.49 -9.06
CA GLU A 55 -4.06 -15.49 -8.36
C GLU A 55 -4.32 -15.51 -6.85
N TRP A 56 -4.33 -14.33 -6.21
CA TRP A 56 -4.34 -14.23 -4.76
C TRP A 56 -5.72 -14.06 -4.14
N ARG A 57 -6.69 -13.50 -4.88
CA ARG A 57 -8.05 -13.28 -4.40
C ARG A 57 -9.11 -14.09 -5.15
N GLY A 58 -8.73 -14.78 -6.23
CA GLY A 58 -9.67 -15.54 -7.06
C GLY A 58 -10.62 -14.67 -7.87
N ILE A 59 -10.30 -13.39 -8.04
CA ILE A 59 -11.14 -12.43 -8.77
C ILE A 59 -10.50 -12.16 -10.13
N ASP A 60 -11.16 -12.58 -11.20
CA ASP A 60 -10.65 -12.47 -12.57
C ASP A 60 -10.95 -11.08 -13.17
N ARG A 61 -10.35 -10.05 -12.57
CA ARG A 61 -10.39 -8.66 -13.04
C ARG A 61 -9.30 -7.86 -12.36
N THR A 62 -9.02 -6.66 -12.89
CA THR A 62 -8.06 -5.76 -12.26
C THR A 62 -8.63 -5.10 -11.00
N THR A 63 -7.77 -4.46 -10.23
CA THR A 63 -8.14 -3.67 -9.05
C THR A 63 -7.15 -2.51 -8.89
N ASP A 64 -7.41 -1.61 -7.97
CA ASP A 64 -6.59 -0.43 -7.70
C ASP A 64 -5.46 -0.71 -6.69
N VAL A 65 -5.75 -1.44 -5.62
CA VAL A 65 -4.80 -1.73 -4.55
C VAL A 65 -4.98 -3.15 -4.03
N LEU A 66 -3.86 -3.80 -3.75
CA LEU A 66 -3.81 -5.05 -2.99
C LEU A 66 -2.86 -4.85 -1.81
N SER A 67 -3.19 -5.42 -0.67
CA SER A 67 -2.32 -5.39 0.50
C SER A 67 -2.29 -6.74 1.18
N PHE A 68 -1.09 -7.15 1.61
CA PHE A 68 -0.83 -8.45 2.23
C PHE A 68 -0.13 -8.23 3.55
N GLU A 69 -0.81 -8.57 4.64
CA GLU A 69 -0.23 -8.48 5.98
C GLU A 69 0.89 -9.51 6.15
N CYS A 70 1.95 -9.12 6.87
CA CYS A 70 3.01 -10.03 7.29
C CYS A 70 3.02 -10.11 8.82
N ASP A 71 3.84 -9.29 9.48
CA ASP A 71 3.87 -9.25 10.94
C ASP A 71 2.79 -8.31 11.48
N SER A 72 2.19 -8.66 12.62
CA SER A 72 1.30 -7.74 13.32
C SER A 72 2.12 -6.66 14.04
N ALA A 73 1.76 -5.39 13.84
CA ALA A 73 2.42 -4.25 14.49
C ALA A 73 2.25 -4.28 16.02
N PHE A 74 1.28 -5.02 16.51
CA PHE A 74 0.94 -5.10 17.93
C PHE A 74 1.27 -6.46 18.55
N ASP A 75 2.05 -7.29 17.85
CA ASP A 75 2.46 -8.61 18.33
C ASP A 75 3.57 -8.46 19.39
N GLU A 76 3.22 -8.77 20.63
CA GLU A 76 4.14 -8.69 21.77
C GLU A 76 5.18 -9.83 21.79
N ASP A 77 4.95 -10.90 21.01
CA ASP A 77 5.87 -12.04 20.93
C ASP A 77 7.10 -11.72 20.07
N ILE A 78 7.03 -10.68 19.25
CA ILE A 78 8.18 -10.21 18.45
C ILE A 78 8.97 -9.21 19.30
N PRO A 79 10.27 -9.45 19.56
CA PRO A 79 11.09 -8.54 20.36
C PRO A 79 11.01 -7.08 19.88
N ALA A 80 10.87 -6.14 20.80
CA ALA A 80 10.66 -4.72 20.49
C ALA A 80 11.83 -4.07 19.73
N ASP A 81 13.02 -4.65 19.80
CA ASP A 81 14.23 -4.17 19.11
C ASP A 81 14.38 -4.75 17.69
N GLU A 82 13.53 -5.70 17.31
CA GLU A 82 13.51 -6.22 15.95
C GLU A 82 12.63 -5.35 15.05
N THR A 83 13.05 -5.18 13.80
CA THR A 83 12.24 -4.53 12.78
C THR A 83 11.15 -5.48 12.33
N LEU A 84 9.90 -5.01 12.35
CA LEU A 84 8.77 -5.77 11.81
C LEU A 84 8.67 -5.61 10.31
N GLU A 85 8.39 -6.69 9.60
CA GLU A 85 7.92 -6.63 8.23
C GLU A 85 6.39 -6.50 8.25
N LEU A 86 5.89 -5.29 8.05
CA LEU A 86 4.47 -5.01 8.17
C LEU A 86 3.66 -5.64 7.05
N GLY A 87 4.20 -5.64 5.84
CA GLY A 87 3.60 -6.30 4.69
C GLY A 87 3.86 -5.59 3.38
N ASP A 88 3.07 -5.97 2.38
CA ASP A 88 3.18 -5.49 1.00
C ASP A 88 1.94 -4.72 0.59
N ILE A 89 2.15 -3.57 -0.05
CA ILE A 89 1.10 -2.81 -0.73
C ILE A 89 1.43 -2.79 -2.21
N ILE A 90 0.46 -3.14 -3.04
CA ILE A 90 0.60 -3.13 -4.50
C ILE A 90 -0.42 -2.16 -5.06
N LEU A 91 0.05 -1.17 -5.80
CA LEU A 91 -0.79 -0.12 -6.41
C LEU A 91 -0.75 -0.24 -7.93
N ALA A 92 -1.92 -0.06 -8.56
CA ALA A 92 -2.04 0.04 -10.01
C ALA A 92 -2.35 1.49 -10.38
N PRO A 93 -1.34 2.34 -10.64
CA PRO A 93 -1.58 3.77 -10.86
C PRO A 93 -2.43 4.06 -12.08
N GLN A 94 -2.38 3.21 -13.11
CA GLN A 94 -3.25 3.34 -14.30
C GLN A 94 -4.74 3.19 -13.94
N VAL A 95 -5.06 2.21 -13.10
CA VAL A 95 -6.44 1.99 -12.63
C VAL A 95 -6.87 3.13 -11.71
N ILE A 96 -6.00 3.55 -10.79
CA ILE A 96 -6.27 4.66 -9.87
C ILE A 96 -6.58 5.94 -10.63
N ALA A 97 -5.75 6.28 -11.63
CA ALA A 97 -5.94 7.48 -12.45
C ALA A 97 -7.26 7.43 -13.24
N ARG A 98 -7.63 6.27 -13.74
CA ARG A 98 -8.87 6.10 -14.52
C ARG A 98 -10.12 6.23 -13.65
N GLN A 99 -10.09 5.74 -12.42
CA GLN A 99 -11.27 5.78 -11.53
C GLN A 99 -11.42 7.11 -10.78
N ALA A 100 -10.36 7.87 -10.60
CA ALA A 100 -10.35 9.10 -9.79
C ALA A 100 -11.45 10.10 -10.17
N PRO A 101 -11.68 10.44 -11.46
CA PRO A 101 -12.74 11.39 -11.82
C PRO A 101 -14.13 10.95 -11.40
N GLY A 102 -14.41 9.64 -11.39
CA GLY A 102 -15.70 9.09 -10.97
C GLY A 102 -16.00 9.33 -9.48
N PHE A 103 -14.97 9.57 -8.67
CA PHE A 103 -15.09 9.91 -7.25
C PHE A 103 -14.88 11.40 -6.98
N GLY A 104 -14.74 12.20 -8.02
CA GLY A 104 -14.50 13.64 -7.88
C GLY A 104 -13.10 13.99 -7.39
N ASN A 105 -12.14 13.07 -7.55
CA ASN A 105 -10.76 13.26 -7.06
C ASN A 105 -9.78 13.45 -8.21
N SER A 106 -8.67 14.14 -7.93
CA SER A 106 -7.49 14.08 -8.79
C SER A 106 -6.86 12.69 -8.69
N SER A 107 -6.05 12.30 -9.68
CA SER A 107 -5.33 11.03 -9.65
C SER A 107 -4.42 10.94 -8.41
N ALA A 108 -3.75 12.03 -8.06
CA ALA A 108 -2.89 12.07 -6.87
C ALA A 108 -3.70 11.88 -5.58
N ASP A 109 -4.83 12.55 -5.44
CA ASP A 109 -5.69 12.41 -4.25
C ASP A 109 -6.26 11.00 -4.12
N GLU A 110 -6.67 10.40 -5.23
CA GLU A 110 -7.14 9.02 -5.23
C GLU A 110 -6.02 8.05 -4.82
N CYS A 111 -4.80 8.29 -5.30
CA CYS A 111 -3.64 7.49 -4.91
C CYS A 111 -3.33 7.63 -3.42
N ARG A 112 -3.45 8.83 -2.86
CA ARG A 112 -3.29 9.05 -1.40
C ARG A 112 -4.30 8.25 -0.60
N LEU A 113 -5.56 8.24 -1.03
CA LEU A 113 -6.61 7.43 -0.41
C LEU A 113 -6.30 5.94 -0.46
N MET A 114 -5.86 5.43 -1.61
CA MET A 114 -5.55 4.01 -1.76
C MET A 114 -4.34 3.61 -0.94
N LEU A 115 -3.35 4.50 -0.79
CA LEU A 115 -2.21 4.24 0.07
C LEU A 115 -2.60 4.18 1.55
N VAL A 116 -3.40 5.13 2.03
CA VAL A 116 -3.93 5.11 3.40
C VAL A 116 -4.74 3.83 3.64
N HIS A 117 -5.59 3.48 2.70
CA HIS A 117 -6.41 2.27 2.73
C HIS A 117 -5.54 1.00 2.88
N GLY A 118 -4.50 0.89 2.05
CA GLY A 118 -3.55 -0.21 2.11
C GLY A 118 -2.82 -0.27 3.46
N MET A 119 -2.38 0.88 3.97
CA MET A 119 -1.71 0.97 5.27
C MET A 119 -2.62 0.52 6.42
N LEU A 120 -3.86 0.98 6.43
CA LEU A 120 -4.83 0.56 7.46
C LEU A 120 -5.11 -0.93 7.39
N HIS A 121 -5.18 -1.49 6.19
CA HIS A 121 -5.35 -2.93 6.00
C HIS A 121 -4.15 -3.70 6.59
N LEU A 122 -2.92 -3.23 6.38
CA LEU A 122 -1.72 -3.84 6.99
C LEU A 122 -1.75 -3.78 8.51
N LEU A 123 -2.47 -2.83 9.10
CA LEU A 123 -2.63 -2.68 10.53
C LEU A 123 -3.84 -3.44 11.10
N GLY A 124 -4.51 -4.24 10.28
CA GLY A 124 -5.58 -5.15 10.71
C GLY A 124 -6.99 -4.64 10.49
N TYR A 125 -7.18 -3.51 9.84
CA TYR A 125 -8.53 -3.02 9.53
C TYR A 125 -9.11 -3.78 8.33
N ASP A 126 -10.33 -4.24 8.48
CA ASP A 126 -11.12 -4.84 7.39
C ASP A 126 -12.06 -3.81 6.77
N HIS A 127 -12.49 -4.09 5.56
CA HIS A 127 -13.45 -3.27 4.83
C HIS A 127 -14.87 -3.75 5.04
#